data_11e352d21a70178036777c7de8e59f8a
#
_entry.id   11e352d21a70178036777c7de8e59f8a
#
_cell.length_a   1.000
_cell.length_b   1.000
_cell.length_c   1.000
_cell.angle_alpha   90.00
_cell.angle_beta   90.00
_cell.angle_gamma   90.00
#
_symmetry.space_group_name_H-M   'P 1'
#
loop_
_entity.id
_entity.type
_entity.pdbx_description
1 polymer ?
#
loop_
_entity_poly.entity_id
_entity_poly.type
_entity_poly.pdbx_seq_one_letter_code
_entity_poly.pdbx_strand_id
1 'polypeptide(L)'
;SITASNLDEFFMVRVASLKDMVNAGYEKKDIAGMTPLQQLEALNVATHSLVKEQYSIYNKTLLPLLLENGLRVIRRHEELTEEEGKFVDRFFEENVYPVLTPMAVDSSRPFPLIRNKSLNIGALVKKKNGEGELEFATVQVPSVLQRIVVLPEEEGKEKTVILLEEVIERNIQKLFLNYDIVCSYPFRI
;
A
#
# COMPACT_ATOMS: atom_id res chain seq x y z
N SER A 1 5.24 -12.81 4.63
CA SER A 1 6.15 -13.38 5.64
C SER A 1 5.35 -13.82 6.87
N ILE A 2 5.92 -14.72 7.67
CA ILE A 2 5.29 -15.23 8.92
C ILE A 2 4.93 -14.06 9.85
N THR A 3 5.84 -13.11 10.05
CA THR A 3 5.60 -11.93 10.89
C THR A 3 4.39 -11.11 10.44
N ALA A 4 4.26 -10.85 9.14
CA ALA A 4 3.13 -10.07 8.62
C ALA A 4 1.80 -10.81 8.81
N SER A 5 1.78 -12.13 8.58
CA SER A 5 0.58 -12.95 8.79
C SER A 5 0.17 -13.01 10.27
N ASN A 6 1.14 -13.14 11.16
CA ASN A 6 0.89 -13.15 12.61
C ASN A 6 0.37 -11.78 13.10
N LEU A 7 0.93 -10.68 12.57
CA LEU A 7 0.44 -9.32 12.89
C LEU A 7 -1.00 -9.12 12.40
N ASP A 8 -1.33 -9.56 11.18
CA ASP A 8 -2.69 -9.48 10.67
C ASP A 8 -3.69 -10.17 11.61
N GLU A 9 -3.41 -11.42 12.01
CA GLU A 9 -4.26 -12.18 12.92
C GLU A 9 -4.34 -11.53 14.31
N PHE A 10 -3.22 -11.07 14.84
CA PHE A 10 -3.16 -10.38 16.12
C PHE A 10 -4.00 -9.10 16.13
N PHE A 11 -3.91 -8.29 15.09
CA PHE A 11 -4.73 -7.08 14.97
C PHE A 11 -6.21 -7.37 14.80
N MET A 12 -6.56 -8.36 13.98
CA MET A 12 -7.97 -8.74 13.74
C MET A 12 -8.65 -9.32 14.97
N VAL A 13 -7.93 -10.00 15.84
CA VAL A 13 -8.51 -10.68 17.00
C VAL A 13 -8.23 -9.90 18.29
N ARG A 14 -6.97 -9.75 18.65
CA ARG A 14 -6.60 -9.20 19.97
C ARG A 14 -6.78 -7.68 20.03
N VAL A 15 -6.27 -6.96 19.05
CA VAL A 15 -6.37 -5.49 19.04
C VAL A 15 -7.81 -5.05 18.84
N ALA A 16 -8.58 -5.72 17.97
CA ALA A 16 -10.00 -5.47 17.80
C ALA A 16 -10.76 -5.64 19.11
N SER A 17 -10.55 -6.75 19.82
CA SER A 17 -11.18 -6.98 21.13
C SER A 17 -10.82 -5.91 22.17
N LEU A 18 -9.57 -5.44 22.21
CA LEU A 18 -9.17 -4.35 23.10
C LEU A 18 -9.87 -3.02 22.74
N LYS A 19 -10.02 -2.73 21.45
CA LYS A 19 -10.78 -1.55 20.98
C LYS A 19 -12.24 -1.62 21.39
N ASP A 20 -12.87 -2.77 21.27
CA ASP A 20 -14.25 -2.98 21.72
C ASP A 20 -14.39 -2.77 23.21
N MET A 21 -13.44 -3.26 24.02
CA MET A 21 -13.42 -3.04 25.47
C MET A 21 -13.31 -1.53 25.80
N VAL A 22 -12.43 -0.79 25.12
CA VAL A 22 -12.28 0.66 25.31
C VAL A 22 -13.57 1.38 24.92
N ASN A 23 -14.17 1.04 23.78
CA ASN A 23 -15.43 1.63 23.32
C ASN A 23 -16.59 1.36 24.29
N ALA A 24 -16.58 0.20 24.97
CA ALA A 24 -17.54 -0.14 26.01
C ALA A 24 -17.23 0.48 27.39
N GLY A 25 -16.17 1.28 27.51
CA GLY A 25 -15.79 1.90 28.78
C GLY A 25 -15.21 0.92 29.83
N TYR A 26 -14.66 -0.21 29.38
CA TYR A 26 -14.10 -1.22 30.27
C TYR A 26 -12.70 -0.82 30.73
N GLU A 27 -12.53 -0.63 32.04
CA GLU A 27 -11.29 -0.15 32.66
C GLU A 27 -10.59 -1.17 33.56
N LYS A 28 -11.15 -2.39 33.69
CA LYS A 28 -10.51 -3.42 34.55
C LYS A 28 -9.14 -3.79 34.02
N LYS A 29 -8.18 -3.82 34.93
CA LYS A 29 -6.80 -4.21 34.62
C LYS A 29 -6.70 -5.72 34.39
N ASP A 30 -5.82 -6.11 33.49
CA ASP A 30 -5.44 -7.49 33.24
C ASP A 30 -4.43 -8.00 34.27
N ILE A 31 -3.93 -9.23 34.07
CA ILE A 31 -2.93 -9.86 34.95
C ILE A 31 -1.57 -9.12 34.95
N ALA A 32 -1.27 -8.30 33.95
CA ALA A 32 -0.09 -7.44 33.88
C ALA A 32 -0.33 -6.06 34.49
N GLY A 33 -1.52 -5.81 35.01
CA GLY A 33 -1.88 -4.55 35.66
C GLY A 33 -2.23 -3.41 34.70
N MET A 34 -2.48 -3.70 33.42
CA MET A 34 -2.80 -2.71 32.38
C MET A 34 -4.30 -2.69 32.05
N THR A 35 -4.86 -1.50 31.89
CA THR A 35 -6.19 -1.33 31.31
C THR A 35 -6.16 -1.60 29.80
N PRO A 36 -7.31 -1.86 29.13
CA PRO A 36 -7.37 -2.03 27.68
C PRO A 36 -6.76 -0.86 26.90
N LEU A 37 -6.97 0.37 27.34
CA LEU A 37 -6.38 1.56 26.73
C LEU A 37 -4.85 1.55 26.83
N GLN A 38 -4.32 1.28 28.01
CA GLN A 38 -2.86 1.17 28.23
C GLN A 38 -2.24 0.06 27.39
N GLN A 39 -2.93 -1.07 27.22
CA GLN A 39 -2.49 -2.13 26.32
C GLN A 39 -2.43 -1.65 24.86
N LEU A 40 -3.45 -0.94 24.38
CA LEU A 40 -3.46 -0.38 23.02
C LEU A 40 -2.30 0.60 22.78
N GLU A 41 -2.03 1.48 23.74
CA GLU A 41 -0.91 2.42 23.68
C GLU A 41 0.43 1.70 23.62
N ALA A 42 0.65 0.70 24.49
CA ALA A 42 1.88 -0.10 24.49
C ALA A 42 2.05 -0.88 23.17
N LEU A 43 0.98 -1.46 22.64
CA LEU A 43 0.97 -2.17 21.36
C LEU A 43 1.28 -1.24 20.20
N ASN A 44 0.74 -0.03 20.20
CA ASN A 44 1.04 0.97 19.17
C ASN A 44 2.55 1.28 19.12
N VAL A 45 3.16 1.56 20.27
CA VAL A 45 4.60 1.84 20.37
C VAL A 45 5.42 0.64 19.89
N ALA A 46 5.11 -0.57 20.37
CA ALA A 46 5.84 -1.78 20.01
C ALA A 46 5.73 -2.10 18.52
N THR A 47 4.53 -1.97 17.93
CA THR A 47 4.29 -2.23 16.51
C THR A 47 5.06 -1.23 15.63
N HIS A 48 5.02 0.06 15.95
CA HIS A 48 5.77 1.07 15.20
C HIS A 48 7.28 0.84 15.27
N SER A 49 7.79 0.42 16.44
CA SER A 49 9.21 0.07 16.58
C SER A 49 9.59 -1.12 15.71
N LEU A 50 8.79 -2.19 15.73
CA LEU A 50 8.99 -3.37 14.89
C LEU A 50 8.99 -3.03 13.40
N VAL A 51 8.01 -2.25 12.94
CA VAL A 51 7.89 -1.83 11.53
C VAL A 51 9.08 -0.97 11.13
N LYS A 52 9.50 -0.03 11.98
CA LYS A 52 10.69 0.81 11.73
C LYS A 52 11.96 -0.02 11.56
N GLU A 53 12.16 -1.03 12.40
CA GLU A 53 13.28 -1.95 12.29
C GLU A 53 13.21 -2.77 11.00
N GLN A 54 12.04 -3.32 10.68
CA GLN A 54 11.80 -4.08 9.45
C GLN A 54 12.14 -3.26 8.19
N TYR A 55 11.66 -2.01 8.10
CA TYR A 55 11.99 -1.13 6.98
C TYR A 55 13.46 -0.71 6.98
N SER A 56 14.09 -0.56 8.13
CA SER A 56 15.52 -0.29 8.21
C SER A 56 16.35 -1.43 7.61
N ILE A 57 16.04 -2.67 7.97
CA ILE A 57 16.70 -3.86 7.43
C ILE A 57 16.44 -3.98 5.92
N TYR A 58 15.19 -3.80 5.49
CA TYR A 58 14.82 -3.85 4.09
C TYR A 58 15.62 -2.83 3.26
N ASN A 59 15.59 -1.57 3.66
CA ASN A 59 16.20 -0.48 2.88
C ASN A 59 17.74 -0.46 2.96
N LYS A 60 18.33 -0.77 4.12
CA LYS A 60 19.76 -0.60 4.36
C LYS A 60 20.58 -1.87 4.15
N THR A 61 19.93 -3.02 4.16
CA THR A 61 20.63 -4.30 4.05
C THR A 61 20.14 -5.10 2.86
N LEU A 62 18.83 -5.37 2.78
CA LEU A 62 18.30 -6.29 1.77
C LEU A 62 18.40 -5.71 0.35
N LEU A 63 17.95 -4.48 0.13
CA LEU A 63 17.97 -3.88 -1.20
C LEU A 63 19.39 -3.72 -1.77
N PRO A 64 20.41 -3.25 -1.01
CA PRO A 64 21.78 -3.23 -1.48
C PRO A 64 22.32 -4.63 -1.83
N LEU A 65 22.07 -5.63 -0.97
CA LEU A 65 22.49 -7.01 -1.25
C LEU A 65 21.84 -7.60 -2.51
N LEU A 66 20.56 -7.28 -2.77
CA LEU A 66 19.89 -7.71 -4.00
C LEU A 66 20.57 -7.10 -5.22
N LEU A 67 20.89 -5.81 -5.17
CA LEU A 67 21.59 -5.11 -6.25
C LEU A 67 22.99 -5.67 -6.49
N GLU A 68 23.77 -5.93 -5.43
CA GLU A 68 25.10 -6.59 -5.52
C GLU A 68 25.03 -7.98 -6.15
N ASN A 69 23.88 -8.65 -6.03
CA ASN A 69 23.61 -9.97 -6.64
C ASN A 69 22.86 -9.89 -7.97
N GLY A 70 22.89 -8.75 -8.64
CA GLY A 70 22.34 -8.57 -9.98
C GLY A 70 20.82 -8.42 -10.05
N LEU A 71 20.15 -8.08 -8.94
CA LEU A 71 18.72 -7.80 -8.92
C LEU A 71 18.45 -6.36 -8.47
N ARG A 72 18.06 -5.52 -9.41
CA ARG A 72 17.64 -4.14 -9.15
C ARG A 72 16.13 -4.09 -8.87
N VAL A 73 15.75 -3.61 -7.70
CA VAL A 73 14.34 -3.39 -7.33
C VAL A 73 14.03 -1.90 -7.44
N ILE A 74 13.14 -1.54 -8.37
CA ILE A 74 12.60 -0.17 -8.47
C ILE A 74 11.65 0.04 -7.28
N ARG A 75 12.00 0.97 -6.41
CA ARG A 75 11.22 1.28 -5.21
C ARG A 75 10.14 2.31 -5.46
N ARG A 76 10.40 3.22 -6.39
CA ARG A 76 9.50 4.29 -6.80
C ARG A 76 9.53 4.43 -8.31
N HIS A 77 8.38 4.62 -8.91
CA HIS A 77 8.27 4.72 -10.37
C HIS A 77 9.03 5.91 -10.98
N GLU A 78 9.41 6.91 -10.18
CA GLU A 78 10.26 8.02 -10.62
C GLU A 78 11.73 7.60 -10.86
N GLU A 79 12.14 6.45 -10.35
CA GLU A 79 13.49 5.88 -10.57
C GLU A 79 13.64 5.19 -11.94
N LEU A 80 12.54 5.02 -12.68
CA LEU A 80 12.54 4.41 -14.01
C LEU A 80 13.25 5.29 -15.04
N THR A 81 14.05 4.68 -15.89
CA THR A 81 14.52 5.34 -17.11
C THR A 81 13.37 5.57 -18.08
N GLU A 82 13.58 6.37 -19.12
CA GLU A 82 12.54 6.64 -20.12
C GLU A 82 12.07 5.36 -20.84
N GLU A 83 13.00 4.45 -21.16
CA GLU A 83 12.69 3.18 -21.84
C GLU A 83 11.95 2.21 -20.92
N GLU A 84 12.41 2.08 -19.67
CA GLU A 84 11.70 1.31 -18.65
C GLU A 84 10.29 1.84 -18.40
N GLY A 85 10.15 3.18 -18.35
CA GLY A 85 8.86 3.85 -18.20
C GLY A 85 7.91 3.54 -19.36
N LYS A 86 8.38 3.56 -20.61
CA LYS A 86 7.57 3.18 -21.79
C LYS A 86 7.10 1.73 -21.72
N PHE A 87 7.95 0.84 -21.25
CA PHE A 87 7.55 -0.56 -21.04
C PHE A 87 6.48 -0.68 -19.97
N VAL A 88 6.68 -0.04 -18.83
CA VAL A 88 5.74 -0.06 -17.69
C VAL A 88 4.38 0.51 -18.08
N ASP A 89 4.37 1.62 -18.83
CA ASP A 89 3.13 2.26 -19.31
C ASP A 89 2.37 1.37 -20.29
N ARG A 90 3.06 0.68 -21.19
CA ARG A 90 2.45 -0.31 -22.11
C ARG A 90 1.92 -1.52 -21.33
N PHE A 91 2.71 -2.05 -20.41
CA PHE A 91 2.29 -3.17 -19.55
C PHE A 91 1.04 -2.82 -18.75
N PHE A 92 0.98 -1.58 -18.23
CA PHE A 92 -0.21 -1.08 -17.54
C PHE A 92 -1.44 -1.11 -18.47
N GLU A 93 -1.35 -0.56 -19.67
CA GLU A 93 -2.48 -0.48 -20.60
C GLU A 93 -2.98 -1.86 -21.07
N GLU A 94 -2.07 -2.76 -21.36
CA GLU A 94 -2.40 -4.07 -21.92
C GLU A 94 -2.85 -5.09 -20.87
N ASN A 95 -2.28 -5.06 -19.67
CA ASN A 95 -2.46 -6.13 -18.68
C ASN A 95 -3.14 -5.68 -17.39
N VAL A 96 -2.89 -4.45 -16.96
CA VAL A 96 -3.32 -3.98 -15.62
C VAL A 96 -4.64 -3.22 -15.71
N TYR A 97 -4.71 -2.22 -16.59
CA TYR A 97 -5.89 -1.37 -16.74
C TYR A 97 -7.21 -2.14 -16.92
N PRO A 98 -7.28 -3.21 -17.76
CA PRO A 98 -8.53 -3.94 -18.00
C PRO A 98 -9.12 -4.65 -16.78
N VAL A 99 -8.31 -4.90 -15.75
CA VAL A 99 -8.73 -5.63 -14.53
C VAL A 99 -8.89 -4.71 -13.31
N LEU A 100 -8.65 -3.41 -13.46
CA LEU A 100 -8.79 -2.44 -12.39
C LEU A 100 -10.24 -1.95 -12.24
N THR A 101 -10.64 -1.71 -11.01
CA THR A 101 -11.94 -1.10 -10.68
C THR A 101 -11.70 0.11 -9.77
N PRO A 102 -11.42 1.30 -10.34
CA PRO A 102 -11.24 2.51 -9.57
C PRO A 102 -12.57 2.98 -8.98
N MET A 103 -12.53 3.48 -7.75
CA MET A 103 -13.68 4.02 -7.02
C MET A 103 -13.34 5.40 -6.46
N ALA A 104 -14.17 6.39 -6.76
CA ALA A 104 -14.11 7.70 -6.11
C ALA A 104 -15.21 7.78 -5.04
N VAL A 105 -14.88 8.34 -3.90
CA VAL A 105 -15.79 8.55 -2.77
C VAL A 105 -16.16 10.02 -2.73
N ASP A 106 -17.42 10.31 -2.95
CA ASP A 106 -17.99 11.65 -2.80
C ASP A 106 -19.09 11.66 -1.72
N SER A 107 -19.64 12.83 -1.42
CA SER A 107 -20.69 12.99 -0.42
C SER A 107 -21.97 12.19 -0.71
N SER A 108 -22.16 11.72 -1.94
CA SER A 108 -23.32 10.94 -2.38
C SER A 108 -23.08 9.43 -2.35
N ARG A 109 -21.83 9.00 -2.15
CA ARG A 109 -21.44 7.58 -2.16
C ARG A 109 -20.80 7.20 -0.84
N PRO A 110 -21.27 6.12 -0.19
CA PRO A 110 -20.65 5.63 1.03
C PRO A 110 -19.22 5.17 0.75
N PHE A 111 -18.39 5.23 1.79
CA PHE A 111 -17.02 4.70 1.71
C PHE A 111 -17.05 3.23 1.24
N PRO A 112 -16.24 2.86 0.24
CA PRO A 112 -16.28 1.51 -0.31
C PRO A 112 -15.85 0.47 0.72
N LEU A 113 -16.47 -0.70 0.67
CA LEU A 113 -16.05 -1.84 1.47
C LEU A 113 -14.72 -2.37 0.93
N ILE A 114 -13.65 -2.03 1.62
CA ILE A 114 -12.31 -2.50 1.27
C ILE A 114 -12.13 -3.90 1.86
N ARG A 115 -11.70 -4.82 0.99
CA ARG A 115 -11.48 -6.21 1.40
C ARG A 115 -10.31 -6.30 2.37
N ASN A 116 -10.50 -7.02 3.48
CA ASN A 116 -9.45 -7.29 4.46
C ASN A 116 -8.22 -7.97 3.80
N LYS A 117 -7.04 -7.59 4.25
CA LYS A 117 -5.73 -8.03 3.74
C LYS A 117 -5.46 -7.66 2.27
N SER A 118 -6.28 -6.80 1.67
CA SER A 118 -6.03 -6.32 0.31
C SER A 118 -5.07 -5.14 0.29
N LEU A 119 -4.22 -5.10 -0.74
CA LEU A 119 -3.40 -3.95 -1.06
C LEU A 119 -4.20 -3.03 -1.98
N ASN A 120 -4.22 -1.75 -1.64
CA ASN A 120 -4.97 -0.73 -2.36
C ASN A 120 -4.08 0.50 -2.56
N ILE A 121 -4.40 1.31 -3.55
CA ILE A 121 -3.86 2.66 -3.70
C ILE A 121 -4.96 3.64 -3.34
N GLY A 122 -4.70 4.48 -2.35
CA GLY A 122 -5.55 5.62 -2.01
C GLY A 122 -5.01 6.86 -2.67
N ALA A 123 -5.89 7.69 -3.21
CA ALA A 123 -5.55 8.97 -3.80
C ALA A 123 -6.44 10.09 -3.25
N LEU A 124 -5.86 11.25 -3.02
CA LEU A 124 -6.62 12.47 -2.87
C LEU A 124 -6.75 13.13 -4.24
N VAL A 125 -7.97 13.38 -4.64
CA VAL A 125 -8.30 13.87 -5.97
C VAL A 125 -9.12 15.16 -5.89
N LYS A 126 -8.99 16.01 -6.90
CA LYS A 126 -9.75 17.25 -7.06
C LYS A 126 -10.39 17.29 -8.42
N LYS A 127 -11.66 17.68 -8.52
CA LYS A 127 -12.34 17.83 -9.82
C LYS A 127 -11.66 18.86 -10.68
N LYS A 128 -11.45 18.56 -11.96
CA LYS A 128 -10.79 19.47 -12.94
C LYS A 128 -11.56 20.76 -13.21
N ASN A 129 -12.87 20.81 -12.93
CA ASN A 129 -13.65 22.02 -13.04
C ASN A 129 -13.34 23.08 -11.96
N GLY A 130 -12.43 22.78 -11.05
CA GLY A 130 -12.00 23.71 -9.99
C GLY A 130 -13.00 23.88 -8.86
N GLU A 131 -14.20 23.30 -8.93
CA GLU A 131 -15.24 23.34 -7.92
C GLU A 131 -15.19 22.07 -7.07
N GLY A 132 -15.18 22.24 -5.76
CA GLY A 132 -15.31 21.15 -4.81
C GLY A 132 -14.12 20.96 -3.87
N GLU A 133 -14.38 20.22 -2.81
CA GLU A 133 -13.40 19.80 -1.82
C GLU A 133 -12.56 18.65 -2.38
N LEU A 134 -11.47 18.33 -1.66
CA LEU A 134 -10.68 17.13 -1.93
C LEU A 134 -11.54 15.89 -1.69
N GLU A 135 -11.57 15.00 -2.66
CA GLU A 135 -12.26 13.73 -2.57
C GLU A 135 -11.25 12.59 -2.40
N PHE A 136 -11.68 11.53 -1.74
CA PHE A 136 -10.87 10.30 -1.63
C PHE A 136 -11.22 9.36 -2.77
N ALA A 137 -10.21 8.82 -3.42
CA ALA A 137 -10.37 7.78 -4.44
C ALA A 137 -9.51 6.58 -4.07
N THR A 138 -9.93 5.41 -4.47
CA THR A 138 -9.16 4.18 -4.23
C THR A 138 -9.27 3.22 -5.39
N VAL A 139 -8.21 2.44 -5.58
CA VAL A 139 -8.18 1.31 -6.50
C VAL A 139 -7.47 0.14 -5.84
N GLN A 140 -8.08 -1.05 -5.90
CA GLN A 140 -7.46 -2.25 -5.37
C GLN A 140 -6.37 -2.75 -6.33
N VAL A 141 -5.21 -3.10 -5.78
CA VAL A 141 -4.16 -3.79 -6.53
C VAL A 141 -4.64 -5.22 -6.80
N PRO A 142 -4.78 -5.63 -8.08
CA PRO A 142 -5.42 -6.89 -8.43
C PRO A 142 -4.55 -8.08 -8.04
N SER A 143 -5.09 -8.99 -7.23
CA SER A 143 -4.39 -10.20 -6.80
C SER A 143 -4.29 -11.30 -7.87
N VAL A 144 -4.98 -11.13 -8.99
CA VAL A 144 -4.90 -12.05 -10.15
C VAL A 144 -3.63 -11.84 -10.98
N LEU A 145 -2.98 -10.68 -10.84
CA LEU A 145 -1.71 -10.38 -11.48
C LEU A 145 -0.54 -10.64 -10.52
N GLN A 146 0.61 -10.95 -11.10
CA GLN A 146 1.84 -11.06 -10.32
C GLN A 146 2.24 -9.69 -9.78
N ARG A 147 2.53 -9.62 -8.47
CA ARG A 147 2.92 -8.37 -7.82
C ARG A 147 4.29 -7.87 -8.27
N ILE A 148 5.20 -8.79 -8.63
CA ILE A 148 6.54 -8.46 -9.11
C ILE A 148 6.50 -8.48 -10.64
N VAL A 149 6.71 -7.32 -11.25
CA VAL A 149 6.77 -7.13 -12.70
C VAL A 149 8.24 -7.08 -13.10
N VAL A 150 8.65 -8.00 -13.95
CA VAL A 150 10.02 -8.07 -14.48
C VAL A 150 10.10 -7.19 -15.71
N LEU A 151 11.06 -6.28 -15.74
CA LEU A 151 11.35 -5.45 -16.91
C LEU A 151 12.14 -6.25 -17.95
N PRO A 152 12.13 -5.82 -19.24
CA PRO A 152 12.95 -6.44 -20.26
C PRO A 152 14.42 -6.46 -19.86
N GLU A 153 15.06 -7.61 -20.05
CA GLU A 153 16.49 -7.76 -19.77
C GLU A 153 17.30 -7.05 -20.85
N GLU A 154 18.27 -6.25 -20.44
CA GLU A 154 19.30 -5.69 -21.32
C GLU A 154 20.59 -6.47 -21.10
N GLU A 155 21.25 -6.85 -22.20
CA GLU A 155 22.48 -7.62 -22.16
C GLU A 155 23.57 -6.90 -21.36
N GLY A 156 24.08 -7.55 -20.31
CA GLY A 156 25.11 -7.01 -19.42
C GLY A 156 24.60 -6.09 -18.30
N LYS A 157 23.28 -5.94 -18.13
CA LYS A 157 22.70 -5.21 -17.01
C LYS A 157 22.05 -6.15 -15.99
N GLU A 158 21.81 -5.62 -14.79
CA GLU A 158 21.10 -6.33 -13.72
C GLU A 158 19.65 -6.59 -14.11
N LYS A 159 19.10 -7.69 -13.63
CA LYS A 159 17.68 -7.97 -13.74
C LYS A 159 16.89 -6.93 -12.96
N THR A 160 16.01 -6.20 -13.62
CA THR A 160 15.23 -5.13 -12.99
C THR A 160 13.79 -5.57 -12.77
N VAL A 161 13.26 -5.27 -11.60
CA VAL A 161 11.88 -5.55 -11.22
C VAL A 161 11.23 -4.31 -10.61
N ILE A 162 9.91 -4.19 -10.80
CA ILE A 162 9.07 -3.16 -10.19
C ILE A 162 7.84 -3.82 -9.56
N LEU A 163 7.31 -3.22 -8.49
CA LEU A 163 6.10 -3.72 -7.86
C LEU A 163 4.85 -3.23 -8.62
N LEU A 164 3.82 -4.05 -8.65
CA LEU A 164 2.59 -3.76 -9.38
C LEU A 164 1.90 -2.48 -8.88
N GLU A 165 1.96 -2.20 -7.57
CA GLU A 165 1.47 -0.97 -6.99
C GLU A 165 2.17 0.28 -7.56
N GLU A 166 3.47 0.24 -7.83
CA GLU A 166 4.22 1.33 -8.46
C GLU A 166 3.84 1.52 -9.94
N VAL A 167 3.55 0.41 -10.65
CA VAL A 167 3.03 0.45 -12.03
C VAL A 167 1.68 1.18 -12.08
N ILE A 168 0.80 0.87 -11.12
CA ILE A 168 -0.52 1.50 -11.02
C ILE A 168 -0.38 2.96 -10.60
N GLU A 169 0.45 3.26 -9.60
CA GLU A 169 0.65 4.63 -9.09
C GLU A 169 1.21 5.56 -10.17
N ARG A 170 2.16 5.11 -10.98
CA ARG A 170 2.66 5.83 -12.16
C ARG A 170 1.56 6.21 -13.14
N ASN A 171 0.56 5.37 -13.29
CA ASN A 171 -0.53 5.54 -14.25
C ASN A 171 -1.85 5.96 -13.60
N ILE A 172 -1.84 6.36 -12.32
CA ILE A 172 -3.05 6.63 -11.54
C ILE A 172 -3.93 7.71 -12.17
N GLN A 173 -3.35 8.71 -12.84
CA GLN A 173 -4.09 9.77 -13.54
C GLN A 173 -4.98 9.22 -14.65
N LYS A 174 -4.60 8.11 -15.30
CA LYS A 174 -5.41 7.47 -16.36
C LYS A 174 -6.68 6.82 -15.79
N LEU A 175 -6.72 6.52 -14.50
CA LEU A 175 -7.89 5.92 -13.83
C LEU A 175 -8.94 6.98 -13.44
N PHE A 176 -8.52 8.22 -13.23
CA PHE A 176 -9.38 9.30 -12.74
C PHE A 176 -9.33 10.50 -13.67
N LEU A 177 -9.84 10.31 -14.90
CA LEU A 177 -9.73 11.28 -16.02
C LEU A 177 -10.33 12.66 -15.72
N ASN A 178 -11.41 12.72 -14.92
CA ASN A 178 -12.10 13.97 -14.56
C ASN A 178 -11.55 14.66 -13.32
N TYR A 179 -10.46 14.12 -12.77
CA TYR A 179 -9.82 14.60 -11.55
C TYR A 179 -8.34 14.87 -11.78
N ASP A 180 -7.80 15.80 -11.00
CA ASP A 180 -6.37 15.98 -10.80
C ASP A 180 -5.95 15.20 -9.55
N ILE A 181 -4.89 14.43 -9.65
CA ILE A 181 -4.33 13.68 -8.51
C ILE A 181 -3.48 14.63 -7.69
N VAL A 182 -3.82 14.82 -6.41
CA VAL A 182 -3.05 15.65 -5.49
C VAL A 182 -1.92 14.83 -4.86
N CYS A 183 -2.23 13.61 -4.43
CA CYS A 183 -1.27 12.62 -3.96
C CYS A 183 -1.87 11.22 -4.03
N SER A 184 -1.01 10.20 -4.11
CA SER A 184 -1.40 8.80 -4.04
C SER A 184 -0.40 8.01 -3.22
N TYR A 185 -0.89 6.99 -2.51
CA TYR A 185 -0.06 6.09 -1.70
C TYR A 185 -0.67 4.70 -1.61
N PRO A 186 0.15 3.65 -1.64
CA PRO A 186 -0.31 2.31 -1.35
C PRO A 186 -0.65 2.16 0.14
N PHE A 187 -1.73 1.46 0.43
CA PHE A 187 -2.13 1.12 1.78
C PHE A 187 -2.73 -0.29 1.83
N ARG A 188 -2.70 -0.88 3.01
CA ARG A 188 -3.24 -2.21 3.28
C ARG A 188 -4.11 -2.17 4.53
N ILE A 189 -5.25 -2.82 4.46
CA ILE A 189 -6.19 -3.01 5.58
C ILE A 189 -6.17 -4.46 6.00
#